data_5637858f2d5fc24a9f8e5f5a03fffd7e
#
_entry.id   5637858f2d5fc24a9f8e5f5a03fffd7e
#
_cell.length_a   1.000
_cell.length_b   1.000
_cell.length_c   1.000
_cell.angle_alpha   90.00
_cell.angle_beta   90.00
_cell.angle_gamma   90.00
#
_symmetry.space_group_name_H-M   'P 1'
#
loop_
_entity.id
_entity.type
_entity.pdbx_description
1 polymer ?
#
loop_
_entity_poly.entity_id
_entity_poly.type
_entity_poly.pdbx_seq_one_letter_code
_entity_poly.pdbx_strand_id
1 'polypeptide(L)'
;MHNIDATFENGKTSLIIGQSGSGKTVLMKCIVGLLTPEKGEVLYDGRNFLAMGKKEKKHLRREMGMIFQSAALFDSMSVLDNVMFPLNMFGTDTLREQTKRAMFCLDRVNLTEAKDKFPGEISGGMQKRVAIARAIALNPQYLFCDEPNSGLDPKTSLVIDDLIHDITREYNMTTIINTHDMNSVMGIGEKIIYIYQGTKEWEGTKDDIFTSTNEQLNNFIFASDLLRKVKDVEIQNLEG
;
A
#
# COMPACT_ATOMS: atom_id res chain seq x y z
N MET A 1 -4.58 14.97 -13.34
CA MET A 1 -5.58 14.00 -12.90
C MET A 1 -6.93 14.66 -12.85
N HIS A 2 -7.97 13.99 -13.36
CA HIS A 2 -9.29 14.58 -13.54
C HIS A 2 -10.37 13.58 -13.12
N ASN A 3 -11.39 14.09 -12.38
CA ASN A 3 -12.64 13.35 -12.08
C ASN A 3 -12.42 11.92 -11.54
N ILE A 4 -11.66 11.80 -10.43
CA ILE A 4 -11.46 10.52 -9.76
C ILE A 4 -12.30 10.50 -8.50
N ASP A 5 -13.35 9.69 -8.52
CA ASP A 5 -14.15 9.35 -7.36
C ASP A 5 -13.88 7.90 -6.99
N ALA A 6 -13.47 7.66 -5.75
CA ALA A 6 -13.15 6.33 -5.23
C ALA A 6 -13.46 6.24 -3.75
N THR A 7 -13.93 5.08 -3.32
CA THR A 7 -14.17 4.76 -1.91
C THR A 7 -13.35 3.54 -1.54
N PHE A 8 -12.73 3.55 -0.37
CA PHE A 8 -11.91 2.46 0.15
C PHE A 8 -12.53 1.97 1.46
N GLU A 9 -12.60 0.65 1.63
CA GLU A 9 -13.30 0.03 2.74
C GLU A 9 -12.33 -0.47 3.82
N ASN A 10 -12.76 -0.44 5.07
CA ASN A 10 -12.01 -0.99 6.20
C ASN A 10 -11.82 -2.51 6.06
N GLY A 11 -10.67 -3.00 6.50
CA GLY A 11 -10.31 -4.41 6.46
C GLY A 11 -10.05 -4.95 5.06
N LYS A 12 -10.02 -4.08 4.03
CA LYS A 12 -9.79 -4.48 2.64
C LYS A 12 -8.52 -3.92 2.05
N THR A 13 -7.92 -4.71 1.14
CA THR A 13 -6.80 -4.31 0.31
C THR A 13 -7.31 -3.81 -1.04
N SER A 14 -7.20 -2.51 -1.27
CA SER A 14 -7.58 -1.86 -2.52
C SER A 14 -6.34 -1.54 -3.36
N LEU A 15 -6.36 -1.90 -4.63
CA LEU A 15 -5.25 -1.67 -5.55
C LEU A 15 -5.57 -0.54 -6.53
N ILE A 16 -4.63 0.39 -6.69
CA ILE A 16 -4.65 1.38 -7.77
C ILE A 16 -3.63 0.93 -8.80
N ILE A 17 -4.11 0.54 -9.97
CA ILE A 17 -3.30 -0.02 -11.05
C ILE A 17 -3.26 0.91 -12.26
N GLY A 18 -2.29 0.71 -13.14
CA GLY A 18 -2.13 1.47 -14.38
C GLY A 18 -0.68 1.56 -14.82
N GLN A 19 -0.46 2.00 -16.05
CA GLN A 19 0.88 2.17 -16.59
C GLN A 19 1.72 3.15 -15.80
N SER A 20 3.05 3.08 -15.96
CA SER A 20 3.96 4.10 -15.43
C SER A 20 3.56 5.48 -16.01
N GLY A 21 3.52 6.49 -15.15
CA GLY A 21 3.09 7.84 -15.55
C GLY A 21 1.57 8.05 -15.64
N SER A 22 0.71 7.06 -15.38
CA SER A 22 -0.75 7.22 -15.42
C SER A 22 -1.33 8.13 -14.33
N GLY A 23 -0.55 8.44 -13.27
CA GLY A 23 -0.97 9.33 -12.19
C GLY A 23 -1.18 8.65 -10.83
N LYS A 24 -0.97 7.34 -10.68
CA LYS A 24 -1.17 6.59 -9.42
C LYS A 24 -0.49 7.24 -8.20
N THR A 25 0.82 7.49 -8.30
CA THR A 25 1.59 8.14 -7.22
C THR A 25 1.11 9.57 -6.94
N VAL A 26 0.65 10.31 -7.96
CA VAL A 26 0.06 11.65 -7.77
C VAL A 26 -1.24 11.53 -6.98
N LEU A 27 -2.11 10.58 -7.33
CA LEU A 27 -3.35 10.30 -6.59
C LEU A 27 -3.04 9.96 -5.13
N MET A 28 -2.15 9.03 -4.89
CA MET A 28 -1.75 8.65 -3.52
C MET A 28 -1.19 9.85 -2.75
N LYS A 29 -0.33 10.66 -3.36
CA LYS A 29 0.20 11.89 -2.73
C LYS A 29 -0.90 12.90 -2.39
N CYS A 30 -1.96 13.00 -3.19
CA CYS A 30 -3.13 13.82 -2.85
C CYS A 30 -3.91 13.23 -1.67
N ILE A 31 -4.13 11.91 -1.66
CA ILE A 31 -4.83 11.24 -0.57
C ILE A 31 -4.10 11.45 0.75
N VAL A 32 -2.79 11.18 0.84
CA VAL A 32 -2.01 11.35 2.08
C VAL A 32 -1.67 12.81 2.42
N GLY A 33 -2.04 13.75 1.54
CA GLY A 33 -1.85 15.19 1.76
C GLY A 33 -0.42 15.68 1.59
N LEU A 34 0.38 15.01 0.74
CA LEU A 34 1.68 15.49 0.26
C LEU A 34 1.54 16.43 -0.93
N LEU A 35 0.42 16.31 -1.68
CA LEU A 35 0.00 17.24 -2.70
C LEU A 35 -1.42 17.71 -2.40
N THR A 36 -1.72 18.96 -2.75
CA THR A 36 -3.07 19.52 -2.63
C THR A 36 -3.73 19.50 -4.02
N PRO A 37 -4.85 18.80 -4.19
CA PRO A 37 -5.59 18.86 -5.46
C PRO A 37 -6.19 20.25 -5.65
N GLU A 38 -6.33 20.67 -6.91
CA GLU A 38 -6.93 21.98 -7.25
C GLU A 38 -8.43 22.02 -6.93
N LYS A 39 -9.11 20.87 -7.05
CA LYS A 39 -10.55 20.71 -6.79
C LYS A 39 -10.82 19.32 -6.21
N GLY A 40 -11.96 19.18 -5.55
CA GLY A 40 -12.39 17.94 -4.92
C GLY A 40 -12.08 17.91 -3.44
N GLU A 41 -12.28 16.76 -2.81
CA GLU A 41 -12.10 16.56 -1.39
C GLU A 41 -11.53 15.16 -1.11
N VAL A 42 -10.90 15.01 0.05
CA VAL A 42 -10.40 13.73 0.54
C VAL A 42 -11.01 13.51 1.91
N LEU A 43 -11.85 12.47 2.03
CA LEU A 43 -12.59 12.17 3.24
C LEU A 43 -11.99 10.94 3.95
N TYR A 44 -11.73 11.07 5.25
CA TYR A 44 -11.33 10.01 6.16
C TYR A 44 -12.45 9.82 7.19
N ASP A 45 -13.27 8.80 7.03
CA ASP A 45 -14.46 8.56 7.86
C ASP A 45 -15.34 9.82 8.00
N GLY A 46 -15.63 10.48 6.87
CA GLY A 46 -16.39 11.72 6.81
C GLY A 46 -15.61 13.00 7.19
N ARG A 47 -14.36 12.88 7.65
CA ARG A 47 -13.50 14.02 8.00
C ARG A 47 -12.81 14.55 6.74
N ASN A 48 -13.15 15.75 6.29
CA ASN A 48 -12.51 16.35 5.11
C ASN A 48 -11.09 16.82 5.43
N PHE A 49 -10.10 16.04 4.96
CA PHE A 49 -8.67 16.29 5.20
C PHE A 49 -8.21 17.67 4.68
N LEU A 50 -8.73 18.12 3.53
CA LEU A 50 -8.30 19.37 2.93
C LEU A 50 -8.76 20.58 3.76
N ALA A 51 -9.92 20.47 4.40
CA ALA A 51 -10.48 21.52 5.27
C ALA A 51 -9.86 21.55 6.66
N MET A 52 -9.12 20.52 7.08
CA MET A 52 -8.53 20.43 8.43
C MET A 52 -7.45 21.47 8.69
N GLY A 53 -7.39 21.94 9.93
CA GLY A 53 -6.29 22.74 10.45
C GLY A 53 -5.01 21.90 10.70
N LYS A 54 -3.88 22.59 10.97
CA LYS A 54 -2.57 21.92 11.17
C LYS A 54 -2.59 20.87 12.30
N LYS A 55 -3.30 21.13 13.41
CA LYS A 55 -3.38 20.21 14.55
C LYS A 55 -4.15 18.94 14.19
N GLU A 56 -5.29 19.09 13.50
CA GLU A 56 -6.13 17.97 13.05
C GLU A 56 -5.39 17.11 12.02
N LYS A 57 -4.73 17.73 11.03
CA LYS A 57 -3.86 17.02 10.06
C LYS A 57 -2.75 16.25 10.75
N LYS A 58 -2.13 16.82 11.81
CA LYS A 58 -1.10 16.10 12.58
C LYS A 58 -1.70 14.88 13.29
N HIS A 59 -2.93 15.02 13.83
CA HIS A 59 -3.61 13.91 14.49
C HIS A 59 -3.95 12.80 13.49
N LEU A 60 -4.58 13.14 12.36
CA LEU A 60 -4.93 12.17 11.33
C LEU A 60 -3.69 11.45 10.76
N ARG A 61 -2.55 12.13 10.62
CA ARG A 61 -1.29 11.48 10.17
C ARG A 61 -0.76 10.41 11.12
N ARG A 62 -1.16 10.41 12.40
CA ARG A 62 -0.84 9.31 13.33
C ARG A 62 -1.65 8.05 13.01
N GLU A 63 -2.81 8.22 12.37
CA GLU A 63 -3.69 7.13 11.94
C GLU A 63 -3.25 6.55 10.58
N MET A 64 -2.18 7.09 9.96
CA MET A 64 -1.69 6.69 8.64
C MET A 64 -0.33 6.01 8.76
N GLY A 65 -0.19 4.83 8.15
CA GLY A 65 1.07 4.19 7.84
C GLY A 65 1.41 4.38 6.36
N MET A 66 2.69 4.55 6.02
CA MET A 66 3.11 4.68 4.63
C MET A 66 4.35 3.84 4.33
N ILE A 67 4.29 3.09 3.24
CA ILE A 67 5.37 2.30 2.67
C ILE A 67 5.72 2.90 1.30
N PHE A 68 6.96 3.34 1.15
CA PHE A 68 7.47 3.94 -0.08
C PHE A 68 8.16 2.91 -0.97
N GLN A 69 8.22 3.18 -2.25
CA GLN A 69 8.87 2.32 -3.25
C GLN A 69 10.32 1.97 -2.89
N SER A 70 11.09 2.88 -2.32
CA SER A 70 12.48 2.67 -1.88
C SER A 70 12.62 2.17 -0.44
N ALA A 71 11.52 1.75 0.25
CA ALA A 71 11.45 1.54 1.69
C ALA A 71 11.70 2.82 2.52
N ALA A 72 12.48 3.77 2.02
CA ALA A 72 12.81 5.06 2.64
C ALA A 72 13.24 4.93 4.11
N LEU A 73 14.11 3.96 4.40
CA LEU A 73 14.73 3.82 5.70
C LEU A 73 15.81 4.89 5.90
N PHE A 74 16.03 5.25 7.15
CA PHE A 74 17.14 6.13 7.53
C PHE A 74 18.41 5.29 7.64
N ASP A 75 19.37 5.50 6.75
CA ASP A 75 20.62 4.72 6.70
C ASP A 75 21.48 4.86 7.94
N SER A 76 21.36 5.99 8.64
CA SER A 76 22.06 6.29 9.90
C SER A 76 21.41 5.71 11.15
N MET A 77 20.29 5.03 11.01
CA MET A 77 19.53 4.41 12.10
C MET A 77 19.54 2.90 11.98
N SER A 78 19.57 2.20 13.12
CA SER A 78 19.38 0.75 13.16
C SER A 78 17.98 0.36 12.67
N VAL A 79 17.76 -0.91 12.42
CA VAL A 79 16.44 -1.48 12.12
C VAL A 79 15.44 -1.14 13.23
N LEU A 80 15.83 -1.31 14.49
CA LEU A 80 14.97 -0.96 15.63
C LEU A 80 14.66 0.54 15.67
N ASP A 81 15.66 1.40 15.49
CA ASP A 81 15.47 2.86 15.52
C ASP A 81 14.58 3.34 14.38
N ASN A 82 14.68 2.73 13.19
CA ASN A 82 13.78 3.00 12.08
C ASN A 82 12.31 2.71 12.45
N VAL A 83 12.05 1.59 13.13
CA VAL A 83 10.68 1.24 13.58
C VAL A 83 10.24 2.12 14.74
N MET A 84 11.14 2.52 15.62
CA MET A 84 10.87 3.43 16.73
C MET A 84 10.64 4.88 16.29
N PHE A 85 11.10 5.28 15.11
CA PHE A 85 11.04 6.66 14.64
C PHE A 85 9.63 7.30 14.74
N PRO A 86 8.56 6.70 14.21
CA PRO A 86 7.22 7.27 14.35
C PRO A 86 6.73 7.27 15.81
N LEU A 87 7.12 6.30 16.64
CA LEU A 87 6.78 6.26 18.05
C LEU A 87 7.43 7.43 18.79
N ASN A 88 8.70 7.73 18.53
CA ASN A 88 9.41 8.87 19.09
C ASN A 88 8.81 10.21 18.65
N MET A 89 8.35 10.31 17.38
CA MET A 89 7.81 11.55 16.82
C MET A 89 6.38 11.86 17.28
N PHE A 90 5.55 10.84 17.44
CA PHE A 90 4.11 10.98 17.67
C PHE A 90 3.61 10.30 18.96
N GLY A 91 4.39 9.39 19.53
CA GLY A 91 4.01 8.66 20.73
C GLY A 91 4.06 9.54 21.99
N THR A 92 3.28 9.14 22.98
CA THR A 92 3.26 9.71 24.33
C THR A 92 3.76 8.71 25.38
N ASP A 93 4.06 7.49 24.92
CA ASP A 93 4.46 6.35 25.75
C ASP A 93 5.92 6.49 26.23
N THR A 94 6.26 5.78 27.30
CA THR A 94 7.63 5.68 27.79
C THR A 94 8.53 5.00 26.79
N LEU A 95 9.84 5.26 26.84
CA LEU A 95 10.83 4.60 25.98
C LEU A 95 10.73 3.07 26.04
N ARG A 96 10.45 2.51 27.23
CA ARG A 96 10.28 1.06 27.43
C ARG A 96 9.08 0.53 26.65
N GLU A 97 7.95 1.22 26.67
CA GLU A 97 6.73 0.84 25.94
C GLU A 97 6.93 0.98 24.43
N GLN A 98 7.55 2.07 23.99
CA GLN A 98 7.89 2.27 22.59
C GLN A 98 8.81 1.16 22.06
N THR A 99 9.85 0.79 22.82
CA THR A 99 10.74 -0.31 22.46
C THR A 99 9.99 -1.64 22.40
N LYS A 100 9.12 -1.92 23.36
CA LYS A 100 8.28 -3.14 23.36
C LYS A 100 7.38 -3.17 22.12
N ARG A 101 6.77 -2.04 21.75
CA ARG A 101 5.93 -1.93 20.54
C ARG A 101 6.74 -2.13 19.27
N ALA A 102 7.91 -1.50 19.15
CA ALA A 102 8.78 -1.67 17.99
C ALA A 102 9.26 -3.11 17.82
N MET A 103 9.64 -3.78 18.93
CA MET A 103 10.01 -5.20 18.91
C MET A 103 8.84 -6.11 18.49
N PHE A 104 7.63 -5.82 18.95
CA PHE A 104 6.43 -6.51 18.49
C PHE A 104 6.23 -6.33 16.97
N CYS A 105 6.42 -5.12 16.43
CA CYS A 105 6.31 -4.88 14.98
C CYS A 105 7.40 -5.61 14.19
N LEU A 106 8.62 -5.70 14.72
CA LEU A 106 9.71 -6.48 14.12
C LEU A 106 9.44 -7.98 14.13
N ASP A 107 8.82 -8.49 15.19
CA ASP A 107 8.40 -9.89 15.29
C ASP A 107 7.36 -10.23 14.21
N ARG A 108 6.36 -9.36 13.99
CA ARG A 108 5.34 -9.53 12.94
C ARG A 108 5.90 -9.64 11.52
N VAL A 109 7.09 -9.10 11.28
CA VAL A 109 7.77 -9.17 9.98
C VAL A 109 8.97 -10.13 9.98
N ASN A 110 9.14 -10.95 11.04
CA ASN A 110 10.23 -11.91 11.23
C ASN A 110 11.63 -11.27 11.10
N LEU A 111 11.86 -10.15 11.79
CA LEU A 111 13.13 -9.41 11.77
C LEU A 111 13.67 -9.05 13.14
N THR A 112 13.23 -9.72 14.20
CA THR A 112 13.68 -9.49 15.59
C THR A 112 15.20 -9.61 15.72
N GLU A 113 15.81 -10.60 15.07
CA GLU A 113 17.27 -10.85 15.11
C GLU A 113 18.08 -9.80 14.35
N ALA A 114 17.43 -9.00 13.49
CA ALA A 114 18.10 -7.96 12.74
C ALA A 114 18.01 -6.56 13.38
N LYS A 115 17.46 -6.46 14.60
CA LYS A 115 17.13 -5.17 15.26
C LYS A 115 18.29 -4.18 15.35
N ASP A 116 19.50 -4.67 15.55
CA ASP A 116 20.71 -3.84 15.72
C ASP A 116 21.48 -3.59 14.41
N LYS A 117 21.05 -4.20 13.28
CA LYS A 117 21.64 -3.98 11.96
C LYS A 117 21.21 -2.65 11.36
N PHE A 118 22.02 -2.14 10.45
CA PHE A 118 21.69 -0.97 9.64
C PHE A 118 21.10 -1.37 8.28
N PRO A 119 20.39 -0.46 7.58
CA PRO A 119 19.78 -0.76 6.28
C PRO A 119 20.77 -1.33 5.25
N GLY A 120 22.01 -0.85 5.22
CA GLY A 120 23.05 -1.37 4.32
C GLY A 120 23.53 -2.80 4.62
N GLU A 121 23.18 -3.37 5.78
CA GLU A 121 23.58 -4.72 6.21
C GLU A 121 22.49 -5.76 5.99
N ILE A 122 21.34 -5.36 5.44
CA ILE A 122 20.18 -6.23 5.22
C ILE A 122 19.74 -6.21 3.75
N SER A 123 19.12 -7.29 3.30
CA SER A 123 18.65 -7.42 1.91
C SER A 123 17.49 -6.45 1.61
N GLY A 124 17.24 -6.18 0.31
CA GLY A 124 16.13 -5.33 -0.12
C GLY A 124 14.76 -5.81 0.38
N GLY A 125 14.50 -7.12 0.38
CA GLY A 125 13.29 -7.68 0.96
C GLY A 125 13.19 -7.50 2.48
N MET A 126 14.32 -7.56 3.20
CA MET A 126 14.35 -7.22 4.64
C MET A 126 14.07 -5.72 4.84
N GLN A 127 14.63 -4.83 4.02
CA GLN A 127 14.36 -3.39 4.10
C GLN A 127 12.87 -3.08 3.91
N LYS A 128 12.20 -3.76 2.97
CA LYS A 128 10.75 -3.63 2.76
C LYS A 128 9.97 -4.09 4.00
N ARG A 129 10.35 -5.21 4.61
CA ARG A 129 9.73 -5.69 5.85
C ARG A 129 9.95 -4.73 7.03
N VAL A 130 11.13 -4.11 7.16
CA VAL A 130 11.36 -3.03 8.16
C VAL A 130 10.45 -1.84 7.89
N ALA A 131 10.26 -1.43 6.62
CA ALA A 131 9.35 -0.35 6.26
C ALA A 131 7.90 -0.67 6.63
N ILE A 132 7.46 -1.93 6.47
CA ILE A 132 6.15 -2.39 6.94
C ILE A 132 6.07 -2.30 8.47
N ALA A 133 7.05 -2.83 9.21
CA ALA A 133 7.09 -2.75 10.67
C ALA A 133 7.01 -1.30 11.17
N ARG A 134 7.75 -0.38 10.53
CA ARG A 134 7.70 1.06 10.81
C ARG A 134 6.32 1.66 10.53
N ALA A 135 5.70 1.28 9.42
CA ALA A 135 4.40 1.80 9.03
C ALA A 135 3.28 1.43 10.02
N ILE A 136 3.36 0.23 10.62
CA ILE A 136 2.35 -0.25 11.58
C ILE A 136 2.67 0.10 13.05
N ALA A 137 3.79 0.76 13.33
CA ALA A 137 4.25 1.03 14.68
C ALA A 137 3.22 1.81 15.53
N LEU A 138 2.54 2.81 14.93
CA LEU A 138 1.51 3.63 15.58
C LEU A 138 0.12 2.99 15.58
N ASN A 139 -0.03 1.74 15.14
CA ASN A 139 -1.32 1.08 15.00
C ASN A 139 -2.29 1.88 14.10
N PRO A 140 -1.92 2.14 12.83
CA PRO A 140 -2.68 3.02 11.94
C PRO A 140 -4.02 2.41 11.57
N GLN A 141 -4.98 3.27 11.19
CA GLN A 141 -6.26 2.87 10.58
C GLN A 141 -6.17 2.78 9.05
N TYR A 142 -5.21 3.51 8.46
CA TYR A 142 -5.00 3.59 7.01
C TYR A 142 -3.56 3.22 6.68
N LEU A 143 -3.39 2.32 5.72
CA LEU A 143 -2.07 1.92 5.21
C LEU A 143 -1.96 2.26 3.72
N PHE A 144 -0.93 3.01 3.36
CA PHE A 144 -0.65 3.41 1.99
C PHE A 144 0.66 2.79 1.53
N CYS A 145 0.64 2.10 0.39
CA CYS A 145 1.80 1.43 -0.17
C CYS A 145 2.03 1.90 -1.61
N ASP A 146 3.15 2.57 -1.86
CA ASP A 146 3.52 3.00 -3.21
C ASP A 146 4.56 2.03 -3.77
N GLU A 147 4.11 1.10 -4.63
CA GLU A 147 4.91 0.06 -5.26
C GLU A 147 5.79 -0.75 -4.27
N PRO A 148 5.17 -1.42 -3.26
CA PRO A 148 5.92 -2.06 -2.18
C PRO A 148 6.87 -3.15 -2.65
N ASN A 149 6.57 -3.82 -3.77
CA ASN A 149 7.33 -4.94 -4.34
C ASN A 149 8.41 -4.53 -5.34
N SER A 150 8.50 -3.25 -5.67
CA SER A 150 9.46 -2.76 -6.67
C SER A 150 10.90 -3.17 -6.32
N GLY A 151 11.59 -3.78 -7.30
CA GLY A 151 12.98 -4.21 -7.18
C GLY A 151 13.20 -5.53 -6.45
N LEU A 152 12.14 -6.28 -6.14
CA LEU A 152 12.22 -7.62 -5.53
C LEU A 152 12.07 -8.72 -6.57
N ASP A 153 12.59 -9.89 -6.24
CA ASP A 153 12.31 -11.11 -7.01
C ASP A 153 10.85 -11.57 -6.79
N PRO A 154 10.28 -12.37 -7.72
CA PRO A 154 8.87 -12.76 -7.65
C PRO A 154 8.47 -13.47 -6.35
N LYS A 155 9.34 -14.33 -5.80
CA LYS A 155 9.07 -15.07 -4.56
C LYS A 155 9.02 -14.12 -3.35
N THR A 156 9.95 -13.20 -3.28
CA THR A 156 10.00 -12.19 -2.21
C THR A 156 8.82 -11.22 -2.33
N SER A 157 8.40 -10.87 -3.54
CA SER A 157 7.23 -10.02 -3.79
C SER A 157 5.95 -10.63 -3.22
N LEU A 158 5.70 -11.93 -3.44
CA LEU A 158 4.55 -12.63 -2.86
C LEU A 158 4.56 -12.59 -1.33
N VAL A 159 5.73 -12.77 -0.69
CA VAL A 159 5.84 -12.68 0.77
C VAL A 159 5.47 -11.28 1.29
N ILE A 160 5.84 -10.23 0.56
CA ILE A 160 5.47 -8.85 0.93
C ILE A 160 3.97 -8.62 0.76
N ASP A 161 3.38 -9.11 -0.32
CA ASP A 161 1.95 -9.01 -0.59
C ASP A 161 1.13 -9.71 0.49
N ASP A 162 1.43 -10.98 0.77
CA ASP A 162 0.77 -11.76 1.82
C ASP A 162 0.89 -11.06 3.18
N LEU A 163 2.07 -10.57 3.52
CA LEU A 163 2.31 -9.85 4.78
C LEU A 163 1.45 -8.59 4.89
N ILE A 164 1.35 -7.78 3.83
CA ILE A 164 0.51 -6.57 3.81
C ILE A 164 -0.97 -6.96 3.94
N HIS A 165 -1.40 -7.99 3.22
CA HIS A 165 -2.77 -8.48 3.26
C HIS A 165 -3.17 -9.00 4.65
N ASP A 166 -2.33 -9.85 5.27
CA ASP A 166 -2.57 -10.41 6.60
C ASP A 166 -2.66 -9.31 7.67
N ILE A 167 -1.71 -8.36 7.64
CA ILE A 167 -1.71 -7.22 8.56
C ILE A 167 -2.95 -6.34 8.34
N THR A 168 -3.38 -6.11 7.09
CA THR A 168 -4.59 -5.37 6.76
C THR A 168 -5.81 -5.97 7.46
N ARG A 169 -5.97 -7.28 7.36
CA ARG A 169 -7.09 -7.99 7.97
C ARG A 169 -6.99 -8.05 9.49
N GLU A 170 -5.81 -8.38 10.02
CA GLU A 170 -5.58 -8.47 11.46
C GLU A 170 -5.88 -7.16 12.19
N TYR A 171 -5.46 -6.03 11.62
CA TYR A 171 -5.66 -4.70 12.21
C TYR A 171 -6.93 -3.98 11.70
N ASN A 172 -7.70 -4.64 10.83
CA ASN A 172 -8.88 -4.06 10.18
C ASN A 172 -8.61 -2.69 9.53
N MET A 173 -7.47 -2.56 8.86
CA MET A 173 -7.05 -1.31 8.22
C MET A 173 -7.69 -1.13 6.85
N THR A 174 -7.88 0.13 6.44
CA THR A 174 -8.09 0.48 5.04
C THR A 174 -6.73 0.53 4.35
N THR A 175 -6.44 -0.42 3.47
CA THR A 175 -5.14 -0.49 2.78
C THR A 175 -5.28 -0.13 1.30
N ILE A 176 -4.44 0.81 0.85
CA ILE A 176 -4.39 1.27 -0.54
C ILE A 176 -2.97 1.04 -1.08
N ILE A 177 -2.86 0.27 -2.15
CA ILE A 177 -1.59 -0.09 -2.78
C ILE A 177 -1.57 0.41 -4.21
N ASN A 178 -0.61 1.24 -4.56
CA ASN A 178 -0.26 1.48 -5.95
C ASN A 178 0.62 0.35 -6.46
N THR A 179 0.25 -0.28 -7.55
CA THR A 179 1.08 -1.31 -8.18
C THR A 179 0.85 -1.39 -9.69
N HIS A 180 1.82 -1.96 -10.38
CA HIS A 180 1.69 -2.41 -11.77
C HIS A 180 1.97 -3.92 -11.88
N ASP A 181 2.18 -4.61 -10.75
CA ASP A 181 2.43 -6.06 -10.70
C ASP A 181 1.10 -6.83 -10.72
N MET A 182 0.92 -7.63 -11.77
CA MET A 182 -0.29 -8.43 -11.94
C MET A 182 -0.39 -9.58 -10.94
N ASN A 183 0.73 -10.06 -10.36
CA ASN A 183 0.68 -11.06 -9.29
C ASN A 183 0.02 -10.47 -8.04
N SER A 184 0.39 -9.24 -7.67
CA SER A 184 -0.28 -8.53 -6.56
C SER A 184 -1.76 -8.33 -6.85
N VAL A 185 -2.11 -7.96 -8.10
CA VAL A 185 -3.51 -7.73 -8.50
C VAL A 185 -4.36 -9.00 -8.30
N MET A 186 -3.88 -10.13 -8.78
CA MET A 186 -4.60 -11.41 -8.70
C MET A 186 -4.52 -12.05 -7.30
N GLY A 187 -3.41 -11.82 -6.57
CA GLY A 187 -3.20 -12.38 -5.24
C GLY A 187 -4.03 -11.71 -4.16
N ILE A 188 -3.83 -10.41 -3.96
CA ILE A 188 -4.35 -9.69 -2.81
C ILE A 188 -5.36 -8.58 -3.13
N GLY A 189 -5.67 -8.33 -4.42
CA GLY A 189 -6.61 -7.29 -4.83
C GLY A 189 -8.05 -7.66 -4.52
N GLU A 190 -8.67 -6.99 -3.54
CA GLU A 190 -10.10 -7.15 -3.22
C GLU A 190 -10.94 -6.08 -3.92
N LYS A 191 -10.39 -4.90 -4.11
CA LYS A 191 -10.93 -3.81 -4.92
C LYS A 191 -9.84 -3.27 -5.82
N ILE A 192 -10.12 -3.06 -7.08
CA ILE A 192 -9.14 -2.65 -8.07
C ILE A 192 -9.66 -1.42 -8.81
N ILE A 193 -8.84 -0.38 -8.85
CA ILE A 193 -9.11 0.87 -9.57
C ILE A 193 -8.06 1.02 -10.65
N TYR A 194 -8.48 1.07 -11.90
CA TYR A 194 -7.59 1.27 -13.03
C TYR A 194 -7.53 2.74 -13.43
N ILE A 195 -6.32 3.30 -13.38
CA ILE A 195 -6.04 4.68 -13.78
C ILE A 195 -5.37 4.67 -15.16
N TYR A 196 -6.00 5.36 -16.10
CA TYR A 196 -5.51 5.55 -17.45
C TYR A 196 -5.48 7.03 -17.79
N GLN A 197 -4.33 7.55 -18.22
CA GLN A 197 -4.13 8.95 -18.61
C GLN A 197 -4.71 10.00 -17.62
N GLY A 198 -4.58 9.71 -16.33
CA GLY A 198 -5.00 10.61 -15.25
C GLY A 198 -6.49 10.58 -14.91
N THR A 199 -7.26 9.63 -15.44
CA THR A 199 -8.68 9.38 -15.14
C THR A 199 -8.90 8.00 -14.57
N LYS A 200 -9.96 7.81 -13.77
CA LYS A 200 -10.43 6.47 -13.37
C LYS A 200 -11.21 5.86 -14.54
N GLU A 201 -10.59 4.89 -15.19
CA GLU A 201 -11.13 4.24 -16.38
C GLU A 201 -11.99 3.03 -16.04
N TRP A 202 -11.68 2.33 -14.93
CA TRP A 202 -12.41 1.16 -14.50
C TRP A 202 -12.28 0.95 -12.99
N GLU A 203 -13.27 0.28 -12.40
CA GLU A 203 -13.30 -0.15 -10.99
C GLU A 203 -14.05 -1.47 -10.88
N GLY A 204 -13.54 -2.40 -10.09
CA GLY A 204 -14.14 -3.72 -9.83
C GLY A 204 -13.29 -4.57 -8.90
N THR A 205 -13.60 -5.87 -8.86
CA THR A 205 -12.82 -6.90 -8.16
C THR A 205 -11.88 -7.62 -9.11
N LYS A 206 -11.03 -8.52 -8.60
CA LYS A 206 -10.18 -9.36 -9.44
C LYS A 206 -10.99 -10.29 -10.37
N ASP A 207 -12.17 -10.73 -9.94
CA ASP A 207 -13.03 -11.60 -10.74
C ASP A 207 -13.68 -10.82 -11.89
N ASP A 208 -14.05 -9.55 -11.66
CA ASP A 208 -14.61 -8.67 -12.68
C ASP A 208 -13.61 -8.33 -13.80
N ILE A 209 -12.31 -8.48 -13.56
CA ILE A 209 -11.28 -8.25 -14.59
C ILE A 209 -11.45 -9.20 -15.77
N PHE A 210 -11.72 -10.48 -15.52
CA PHE A 210 -11.81 -11.49 -16.58
C PHE A 210 -13.01 -11.29 -17.49
N THR A 211 -14.11 -10.77 -16.94
CA THR A 211 -15.36 -10.50 -17.67
C THR A 211 -15.47 -9.08 -18.22
N SER A 212 -14.50 -8.22 -17.88
CA SER A 212 -14.52 -6.81 -18.30
C SER A 212 -14.44 -6.66 -19.81
N THR A 213 -15.30 -5.82 -20.35
CA THR A 213 -15.29 -5.40 -21.76
C THR A 213 -14.46 -4.12 -21.98
N ASN A 214 -13.87 -3.54 -20.93
CA ASN A 214 -13.05 -2.35 -21.03
C ASN A 214 -11.75 -2.65 -21.81
N GLU A 215 -11.61 -2.07 -22.98
CA GLU A 215 -10.50 -2.32 -23.91
C GLU A 215 -9.16 -1.90 -23.32
N GLN A 216 -9.11 -0.73 -22.64
CA GLN A 216 -7.87 -0.19 -22.08
C GLN A 216 -7.36 -1.07 -20.92
N LEU A 217 -8.26 -1.52 -20.05
CA LEU A 217 -7.95 -2.47 -18.98
C LEU A 217 -7.44 -3.79 -19.55
N ASN A 218 -8.13 -4.34 -20.53
CA ASN A 218 -7.76 -5.59 -21.17
C ASN A 218 -6.37 -5.51 -21.82
N ASN A 219 -6.08 -4.43 -22.53
CA ASN A 219 -4.77 -4.20 -23.13
C ASN A 219 -3.66 -4.04 -22.08
N PHE A 220 -3.98 -3.50 -20.93
CA PHE A 220 -3.02 -3.34 -19.83
C PHE A 220 -2.75 -4.66 -19.10
N ILE A 221 -3.80 -5.38 -18.69
CA ILE A 221 -3.67 -6.60 -17.86
C ILE A 221 -3.22 -7.79 -18.71
N PHE A 222 -3.85 -7.99 -19.85
CA PHE A 222 -3.59 -9.15 -20.72
C PHE A 222 -2.58 -8.84 -21.83
N ALA A 223 -1.60 -7.98 -21.53
CA ALA A 223 -0.53 -7.64 -22.48
C ALA A 223 0.36 -8.85 -22.84
N SER A 224 0.53 -9.82 -21.91
CA SER A 224 1.32 -11.04 -22.15
C SER A 224 0.47 -12.20 -22.63
N ASP A 225 1.06 -13.07 -23.48
CA ASP A 225 0.38 -14.26 -24.00
C ASP A 225 -0.03 -15.25 -22.90
N LEU A 226 0.74 -15.29 -21.79
CA LEU A 226 0.40 -16.11 -20.63
C LEU A 226 -0.92 -15.65 -19.98
N LEU A 227 -1.06 -14.37 -19.71
CA LEU A 227 -2.27 -13.81 -19.07
C LEU A 227 -3.48 -13.89 -20.01
N ARG A 228 -3.29 -13.81 -21.33
CA ARG A 228 -4.38 -14.06 -22.31
C ARG A 228 -4.90 -15.49 -22.22
N LYS A 229 -4.01 -16.47 -22.15
CA LYS A 229 -4.41 -17.88 -21.97
C LYS A 229 -5.14 -18.12 -20.65
N VAL A 230 -4.70 -17.48 -19.57
CA VAL A 230 -5.39 -17.55 -18.28
C VAL A 230 -6.81 -16.98 -18.41
N LYS A 231 -6.97 -15.83 -19.09
CA LYS A 231 -8.29 -15.23 -19.33
C LYS A 231 -9.22 -16.20 -20.07
N ASP A 232 -8.73 -16.83 -21.14
CA ASP A 232 -9.53 -17.76 -21.98
C ASP A 232 -10.02 -18.96 -21.14
N VAL A 233 -9.16 -19.49 -20.26
CA VAL A 233 -9.52 -20.60 -19.35
C VAL A 233 -10.54 -20.16 -18.30
N GLU A 234 -10.36 -18.99 -17.68
CA GLU A 234 -11.29 -18.49 -16.66
C GLU A 234 -12.69 -18.20 -17.26
N ILE A 235 -12.76 -17.63 -18.47
CA ILE A 235 -14.04 -17.42 -19.15
C ILE A 235 -14.75 -18.76 -19.40
N GLN A 236 -14.04 -19.81 -19.85
CA GLN A 236 -14.61 -21.13 -20.04
C GLN A 236 -15.14 -21.76 -18.75
N ASN A 237 -14.44 -21.54 -17.61
CA ASN A 237 -14.89 -22.02 -16.31
C ASN A 237 -16.13 -21.29 -15.78
N LEU A 238 -16.37 -20.03 -16.19
CA LEU A 238 -17.55 -19.26 -15.81
C LEU A 238 -18.79 -19.55 -16.66
N GLU A 239 -18.62 -20.10 -17.87
CA GLU A 239 -19.69 -20.44 -18.81
C GLU A 239 -20.19 -21.90 -18.68
N GLY A 240 -19.48 -22.77 -17.98
CA GLY A 240 -19.78 -24.19 -17.77
C GLY A 240 -20.33 -24.49 -16.40
#